data_6788e0b74d8156bf77fc852c56f66f31
#
_entry.id   6788e0b74d8156bf77fc852c56f66f31
#
_cell.length_a   1.000
_cell.length_b   1.000
_cell.length_c   1.000
_cell.angle_alpha   90.00
_cell.angle_beta   90.00
_cell.angle_gamma   90.00
#
_symmetry.space_group_name_H-M   'P 1'
#
loop_
_entity.id
_entity.type
_entity.pdbx_description
1 polymer ?
#
loop_
_entity_poly.entity_id
_entity_poly.type
_entity_poly.pdbx_seq_one_letter_code
_entity_poly.pdbx_strand_id
1 'polypeptide(L)'
;MPEKEDYDLTTADGLQAYNDAMDAYNEKQEYYNKYIEPSAILSAIAGFDKLVNGIVTSLNDILCPEKTIETTKELTDNDGNVLQADEYIYNASVNATLYDRYGKEVKGVANGDGTYSYSSGEKLYVDQAGTTAETIDNMKYSVLDTDKAGFGMDKDMTMGVELFKREGTERYIQITAADGTKTYVRNNLNTADYETDYTLGKLLVNPEASQHVDRIPLSTIQGKEDFSKANELIDAFSKKFASLNPDSYAKADFNSFYNDYIGEFATVGKVLSRFVNNQTSMVDGYDNQRLQTSGVSSDEELEKMIKYQHAYNAASRYINVVSEM
;
A
#
# COMPACT_ATOMS: atom_id res chain seq x y z
N MET A 1 -12.74 -4.35 -4.20
CA MET A 1 -14.15 -4.22 -3.75
C MET A 1 -14.49 -5.45 -2.92
N PRO A 2 -15.16 -5.32 -1.79
CA PRO A 2 -15.65 -6.46 -1.01
C PRO A 2 -16.56 -7.36 -1.86
N GLU A 3 -16.38 -8.65 -1.80
CA GLU A 3 -17.21 -9.61 -2.53
C GLU A 3 -18.38 -10.00 -1.63
N LYS A 4 -19.61 -9.97 -2.16
CA LYS A 4 -20.82 -10.29 -1.37
C LYS A 4 -20.83 -11.71 -0.83
N GLU A 5 -20.12 -12.61 -1.52
CA GLU A 5 -20.01 -14.03 -1.17
C GLU A 5 -19.21 -14.27 0.11
N ASP A 6 -18.37 -13.28 0.50
CA ASP A 6 -17.56 -13.34 1.73
C ASP A 6 -18.36 -13.00 3.00
N TYR A 7 -19.63 -12.55 2.85
CA TYR A 7 -20.47 -12.07 3.93
C TYR A 7 -21.82 -12.78 3.95
N ASP A 8 -22.31 -13.15 5.13
CA ASP A 8 -23.67 -13.69 5.29
C ASP A 8 -24.69 -12.54 5.27
N LEU A 9 -25.10 -12.13 4.08
CA LEU A 9 -26.07 -11.05 3.90
C LEU A 9 -27.50 -11.38 4.37
N THR A 10 -27.73 -12.58 4.87
CA THR A 10 -29.04 -12.98 5.43
C THR A 10 -29.16 -12.56 6.89
N THR A 11 -28.06 -12.25 7.55
CA THR A 11 -28.00 -11.75 8.91
C THR A 11 -27.79 -10.23 8.97
N ALA A 12 -28.26 -9.58 10.01
CA ALA A 12 -28.03 -8.15 10.23
C ALA A 12 -26.54 -7.83 10.36
N ASP A 13 -25.79 -8.70 11.05
CA ASP A 13 -24.36 -8.56 11.29
C ASP A 13 -23.54 -8.71 10.00
N GLY A 14 -23.87 -9.69 9.17
CA GLY A 14 -23.18 -9.89 7.90
C GLY A 14 -23.47 -8.75 6.91
N LEU A 15 -24.70 -8.22 6.91
CA LEU A 15 -25.05 -7.04 6.10
C LEU A 15 -24.29 -5.79 6.58
N GLN A 16 -24.21 -5.59 7.90
CA GLN A 16 -23.45 -4.48 8.47
C GLN A 16 -21.96 -4.60 8.13
N ALA A 17 -21.36 -5.77 8.33
CA ALA A 17 -19.95 -6.02 8.00
C ALA A 17 -19.65 -5.76 6.52
N TYR A 18 -20.57 -6.15 5.61
CA TYR A 18 -20.44 -5.83 4.19
C TYR A 18 -20.49 -4.32 3.92
N ASN A 19 -21.43 -3.61 4.55
CA ASN A 19 -21.56 -2.17 4.38
C ASN A 19 -20.33 -1.43 4.90
N ASP A 20 -19.80 -1.80 6.07
CA ASP A 20 -18.60 -1.21 6.64
C ASP A 20 -17.37 -1.46 5.75
N ALA A 21 -17.26 -2.67 5.19
CA ALA A 21 -16.21 -3.00 4.23
C ALA A 21 -16.34 -2.20 2.92
N MET A 22 -17.58 -1.95 2.46
CA MET A 22 -17.84 -1.10 1.30
C MET A 22 -17.48 0.36 1.56
N ASP A 23 -17.81 0.89 2.72
CA ASP A 23 -17.48 2.26 3.10
C ASP A 23 -15.96 2.45 3.18
N ALA A 24 -15.26 1.51 3.83
CA ALA A 24 -13.78 1.52 3.87
C ALA A 24 -13.16 1.40 2.46
N TYR A 25 -13.76 0.60 1.58
CA TYR A 25 -13.33 0.51 0.19
C TYR A 25 -13.52 1.84 -0.56
N ASN A 26 -14.69 2.48 -0.42
CA ASN A 26 -15.00 3.76 -1.06
C ASN A 26 -14.06 4.88 -0.58
N GLU A 27 -13.76 4.94 0.72
CA GLU A 27 -12.79 5.90 1.28
C GLU A 27 -11.39 5.71 0.66
N LYS A 28 -10.93 4.45 0.54
CA LYS A 28 -9.63 4.13 -0.10
C LYS A 28 -9.63 4.46 -1.60
N GLN A 29 -10.74 4.21 -2.29
CA GLN A 29 -10.90 4.55 -3.71
C GLN A 29 -10.85 6.06 -3.93
N GLU A 30 -11.57 6.83 -3.10
CA GLU A 30 -11.55 8.29 -3.16
C GLU A 30 -10.14 8.85 -2.89
N TYR A 31 -9.45 8.32 -1.88
CA TYR A 31 -8.07 8.69 -1.58
C TYR A 31 -7.14 8.39 -2.77
N TYR A 32 -7.24 7.19 -3.36
CA TYR A 32 -6.44 6.80 -4.51
C TYR A 32 -6.66 7.74 -5.69
N ASN A 33 -7.92 7.96 -6.08
CA ASN A 33 -8.29 8.78 -7.23
C ASN A 33 -7.89 10.25 -7.04
N LYS A 34 -7.88 10.75 -5.80
CA LYS A 34 -7.52 12.14 -5.51
C LYS A 34 -6.03 12.39 -5.41
N TYR A 35 -5.28 11.46 -4.83
CA TYR A 35 -3.89 11.70 -4.42
C TYR A 35 -2.85 10.83 -5.15
N ILE A 36 -3.22 9.63 -5.58
CA ILE A 36 -2.30 8.65 -6.16
C ILE A 36 -2.41 8.63 -7.69
N GLU A 37 -3.60 8.40 -8.21
CA GLU A 37 -3.86 8.26 -9.65
C GLU A 37 -3.35 9.46 -10.48
N PRO A 38 -3.49 10.72 -10.05
CA PRO A 38 -3.00 11.86 -10.83
C PRO A 38 -1.47 11.89 -10.99
N SER A 39 -0.73 11.13 -10.19
CA SER A 39 0.72 11.04 -10.26
C SER A 39 1.17 9.70 -10.83
N ALA A 40 1.71 9.71 -12.04
CA ALA A 40 2.27 8.51 -12.67
C ALA A 40 3.32 7.79 -11.82
N ILE A 41 4.11 8.55 -11.04
CA ILE A 41 5.15 7.99 -10.17
C ILE A 41 4.52 7.32 -8.95
N LEU A 42 3.57 7.98 -8.27
CA LEU A 42 2.91 7.43 -7.09
C LEU A 42 2.06 6.21 -7.46
N SER A 43 1.36 6.25 -8.59
CA SER A 43 0.61 5.11 -9.12
C SER A 43 1.50 3.91 -9.42
N ALA A 44 2.68 4.15 -10.03
CA ALA A 44 3.65 3.10 -10.29
C ALA A 44 4.21 2.49 -9.00
N ILE A 45 4.59 3.30 -8.00
CA ILE A 45 5.08 2.83 -6.71
C ILE A 45 4.00 2.01 -6.00
N ALA A 46 2.78 2.55 -5.90
CA ALA A 46 1.66 1.87 -5.22
C ALA A 46 1.31 0.53 -5.88
N GLY A 47 1.31 0.45 -7.21
CA GLY A 47 1.06 -0.80 -7.94
C GLY A 47 2.14 -1.84 -7.69
N PHE A 48 3.40 -1.42 -7.66
CA PHE A 48 4.51 -2.33 -7.40
C PHE A 48 4.57 -2.79 -5.93
N ASP A 49 4.37 -1.87 -4.98
CA ASP A 49 4.29 -2.22 -3.55
C ASP A 49 3.14 -3.19 -3.28
N LYS A 50 2.00 -3.01 -3.93
CA LYS A 50 0.86 -3.92 -3.83
C LYS A 50 1.18 -5.33 -4.33
N LEU A 51 1.92 -5.44 -5.46
CA LEU A 51 2.38 -6.73 -5.97
C LEU A 51 3.35 -7.39 -4.99
N VAL A 52 4.35 -6.65 -4.52
CA VAL A 52 5.36 -7.15 -3.57
C VAL A 52 4.69 -7.58 -2.26
N ASN A 53 3.83 -6.75 -1.69
CA ASN A 53 3.09 -7.08 -0.47
C ASN A 53 2.22 -8.33 -0.67
N GLY A 54 1.53 -8.45 -1.80
CA GLY A 54 0.71 -9.62 -2.13
C GLY A 54 1.52 -10.92 -2.20
N ILE A 55 2.63 -10.92 -2.90
CA ILE A 55 3.52 -12.09 -3.00
C ILE A 55 4.07 -12.46 -1.62
N VAL A 56 4.65 -11.51 -0.91
CA VAL A 56 5.30 -11.73 0.38
C VAL A 56 4.30 -12.22 1.42
N THR A 57 3.15 -11.59 1.53
CA THR A 57 2.08 -12.00 2.45
C THR A 57 1.62 -13.42 2.13
N SER A 58 1.35 -13.73 0.86
CA SER A 58 0.90 -15.06 0.46
C SER A 58 1.92 -16.15 0.79
N LEU A 59 3.21 -15.90 0.62
CA LEU A 59 4.26 -16.86 0.97
C LEU A 59 4.43 -17.00 2.49
N ASN A 60 4.50 -15.87 3.19
CA ASN A 60 4.69 -15.89 4.63
C ASN A 60 3.49 -16.50 5.37
N ASP A 61 2.25 -16.28 4.90
CA ASP A 61 1.05 -16.84 5.54
C ASP A 61 0.96 -18.36 5.38
N ILE A 62 1.53 -18.92 4.31
CA ILE A 62 1.64 -20.37 4.14
C ILE A 62 2.66 -20.95 5.10
N LEU A 63 3.81 -20.29 5.24
CA LEU A 63 4.89 -20.75 6.12
C LEU A 63 4.60 -20.50 7.60
N CYS A 64 3.85 -19.43 7.88
CA CYS A 64 3.47 -18.98 9.22
C CYS A 64 1.93 -18.86 9.30
N PRO A 65 1.19 -19.99 9.25
CA PRO A 65 -0.27 -19.96 9.34
C PRO A 65 -0.70 -19.41 10.69
N GLU A 66 -1.79 -18.66 10.69
CA GLU A 66 -2.31 -18.02 11.88
C GLU A 66 -3.70 -18.56 12.23
N LYS A 67 -4.01 -18.53 13.52
CA LYS A 67 -5.35 -18.75 14.06
C LYS A 67 -5.72 -17.64 15.02
N THR A 68 -7.01 -17.36 15.13
CA THR A 68 -7.52 -16.38 16.09
C THR A 68 -7.79 -17.04 17.43
N ILE A 69 -7.34 -16.41 18.49
CA ILE A 69 -7.71 -16.75 19.87
C ILE A 69 -8.52 -15.62 20.47
N GLU A 70 -9.48 -15.96 21.31
CA GLU A 70 -10.30 -15.01 22.06
C GLU A 70 -9.92 -15.03 23.54
N THR A 71 -9.86 -13.85 24.15
CA THR A 71 -9.53 -13.69 25.57
C THR A 71 -10.23 -12.48 26.15
N THR A 72 -10.60 -12.60 27.43
CA THR A 72 -11.17 -11.49 28.22
C THR A 72 -10.09 -10.65 28.92
N LYS A 73 -8.81 -11.03 28.79
CA LYS A 73 -7.69 -10.30 29.38
C LYS A 73 -6.73 -9.86 28.29
N GLU A 74 -6.21 -8.65 28.43
CA GLU A 74 -5.13 -8.16 27.56
C GLU A 74 -3.91 -9.08 27.66
N LEU A 75 -3.35 -9.43 26.52
CA LEU A 75 -2.08 -10.15 26.48
C LEU A 75 -0.93 -9.15 26.69
N THR A 76 0.07 -9.61 27.41
CA THR A 76 1.30 -8.85 27.64
C THR A 76 2.51 -9.64 27.18
N ASP A 77 3.52 -8.92 26.67
CA ASP A 77 4.81 -9.52 26.38
C ASP A 77 5.56 -9.93 27.69
N ASN A 78 6.74 -10.51 27.53
CA ASN A 78 7.55 -10.95 28.68
C ASN A 78 8.11 -9.77 29.49
N ASP A 79 8.08 -8.55 28.96
CA ASP A 79 8.51 -7.32 29.61
C ASP A 79 7.35 -6.56 30.27
N GLY A 80 6.11 -7.06 30.13
CA GLY A 80 4.90 -6.50 30.72
C GLY A 80 4.22 -5.42 29.85
N ASN A 81 4.62 -5.23 28.60
CA ASN A 81 3.94 -4.32 27.70
C ASN A 81 2.66 -4.98 27.16
N VAL A 82 1.57 -4.22 27.12
CA VAL A 82 0.29 -4.69 26.57
C VAL A 82 0.38 -4.81 25.05
N LEU A 83 0.01 -5.99 24.54
CA LEU A 83 -0.04 -6.25 23.11
C LEU A 83 -1.36 -5.71 22.52
N GLN A 84 -1.29 -5.16 21.34
CA GLN A 84 -2.48 -4.70 20.63
C GLN A 84 -3.25 -5.91 20.07
N ALA A 85 -4.54 -5.97 20.38
CA ALA A 85 -5.44 -6.96 19.80
C ALA A 85 -5.78 -6.63 18.33
N ASP A 86 -6.15 -7.66 17.58
CA ASP A 86 -6.71 -7.47 16.22
C ASP A 86 -8.09 -6.84 16.30
N GLU A 87 -8.85 -7.22 17.33
CA GLU A 87 -10.24 -6.79 17.51
C GLU A 87 -10.57 -6.68 18.99
N TYR A 88 -11.18 -5.57 19.38
CA TYR A 88 -11.76 -5.31 20.69
C TYR A 88 -13.27 -5.40 20.57
N ILE A 89 -13.91 -6.18 21.45
CA ILE A 89 -15.35 -6.44 21.46
C ILE A 89 -15.94 -5.85 22.75
N TYR A 90 -17.02 -5.12 22.58
CA TYR A 90 -17.78 -4.49 23.65
C TYR A 90 -19.23 -4.90 23.54
N ASN A 91 -19.88 -5.22 24.67
CA ASN A 91 -21.29 -5.55 24.71
C ASN A 91 -22.01 -4.56 25.62
N ALA A 92 -23.10 -4.01 25.14
CA ALA A 92 -23.91 -3.07 25.88
C ALA A 92 -25.39 -3.47 25.92
N SER A 93 -26.04 -3.24 27.04
CA SER A 93 -27.47 -3.49 27.20
C SER A 93 -28.36 -2.44 26.53
N VAL A 94 -27.77 -1.35 26.06
CA VAL A 94 -28.41 -0.24 25.35
C VAL A 94 -27.56 0.17 24.16
N ASN A 95 -28.20 0.69 23.12
CA ASN A 95 -27.46 1.26 21.99
C ASN A 95 -26.78 2.56 22.42
N ALA A 96 -25.52 2.43 22.88
CA ALA A 96 -24.69 3.56 23.26
C ALA A 96 -23.98 4.13 22.02
N THR A 97 -23.57 5.39 22.06
CA THR A 97 -22.68 5.96 21.07
C THR A 97 -21.25 5.84 21.62
N LEU A 98 -20.42 5.03 20.93
CA LEU A 98 -19.00 4.93 21.20
C LEU A 98 -18.20 5.67 20.14
N TYR A 99 -16.97 6.02 20.45
CA TYR A 99 -16.11 6.79 19.58
C TYR A 99 -14.75 6.11 19.42
N ASP A 100 -14.17 6.19 18.22
CA ASP A 100 -12.78 5.83 18.01
C ASP A 100 -11.83 6.92 18.57
N ARG A 101 -10.53 6.70 18.48
CA ARG A 101 -9.50 7.65 18.96
C ARG A 101 -9.52 9.01 18.21
N TYR A 102 -10.20 9.10 17.07
CA TYR A 102 -10.35 10.33 16.30
C TYR A 102 -11.67 11.05 16.57
N GLY A 103 -12.50 10.52 17.49
CA GLY A 103 -13.82 11.06 17.80
C GLY A 103 -14.89 10.74 16.77
N LYS A 104 -14.66 9.76 15.87
CA LYS A 104 -15.66 9.26 14.94
C LYS A 104 -16.58 8.28 15.66
N GLU A 105 -17.88 8.41 15.44
CA GLU A 105 -18.89 7.53 16.04
C GLU A 105 -18.76 6.10 15.47
N VAL A 106 -18.78 5.13 16.38
CA VAL A 106 -18.88 3.71 16.09
C VAL A 106 -20.26 3.21 16.51
N LYS A 107 -20.99 2.61 15.59
CA LYS A 107 -22.35 2.12 15.82
C LYS A 107 -22.35 0.70 16.31
N GLY A 108 -23.17 0.40 17.30
CA GLY A 108 -23.40 -0.95 17.76
C GLY A 108 -24.31 -1.75 16.81
N VAL A 109 -24.04 -3.04 16.73
CA VAL A 109 -24.86 -4.02 16.03
C VAL A 109 -25.82 -4.67 17.04
N ALA A 110 -27.12 -4.73 16.72
CA ALA A 110 -28.12 -5.32 17.60
C ALA A 110 -28.05 -6.86 17.54
N ASN A 111 -27.90 -7.51 18.70
CA ASN A 111 -27.77 -8.98 18.81
C ASN A 111 -29.12 -9.73 18.76
N GLY A 112 -30.24 -9.03 18.61
CA GLY A 112 -31.57 -9.66 18.56
C GLY A 112 -32.15 -10.08 19.92
N ASP A 113 -31.36 -10.08 20.98
CA ASP A 113 -31.77 -10.33 22.38
C ASP A 113 -31.98 -9.03 23.17
N GLY A 114 -31.85 -7.89 22.52
CA GLY A 114 -31.95 -6.56 23.14
C GLY A 114 -30.61 -5.95 23.55
N THR A 115 -29.51 -6.67 23.33
CA THR A 115 -28.14 -6.16 23.54
C THR A 115 -27.51 -5.69 22.25
N TYR A 116 -26.42 -4.97 22.36
CA TYR A 116 -25.66 -4.42 21.23
C TYR A 116 -24.19 -4.81 21.38
N SER A 117 -23.57 -5.20 20.27
CA SER A 117 -22.13 -5.47 20.18
C SER A 117 -21.44 -4.38 19.38
N TYR A 118 -20.25 -4.01 19.80
CA TYR A 118 -19.34 -3.09 19.09
C TYR A 118 -18.04 -3.84 18.86
N SER A 119 -17.50 -3.70 17.65
CA SER A 119 -16.23 -4.31 17.27
C SER A 119 -15.33 -3.25 16.64
N SER A 120 -14.08 -3.22 17.04
CA SER A 120 -13.11 -2.26 16.54
C SER A 120 -11.69 -2.82 16.58
N GLY A 121 -10.87 -2.47 15.61
CA GLY A 121 -9.42 -2.75 15.61
C GLY A 121 -8.64 -1.91 16.62
N GLU A 122 -9.29 -0.97 17.31
CA GLU A 122 -8.69 -0.12 18.33
C GLU A 122 -9.67 0.07 19.51
N LYS A 123 -9.14 0.57 20.63
CA LYS A 123 -9.97 0.85 21.83
C LYS A 123 -10.99 1.93 21.53
N LEU A 124 -12.23 1.70 22.01
CA LEU A 124 -13.33 2.65 21.90
C LEU A 124 -13.49 3.46 23.19
N TYR A 125 -14.10 4.63 23.04
CA TYR A 125 -14.26 5.61 24.09
C TYR A 125 -15.74 6.00 24.25
N VAL A 126 -16.13 6.31 25.48
CA VAL A 126 -17.49 6.78 25.79
C VAL A 126 -17.68 8.25 25.49
N ASP A 127 -16.60 8.98 25.27
CA ASP A 127 -16.62 10.42 24.97
C ASP A 127 -15.83 10.72 23.69
N GLN A 128 -16.31 11.70 22.92
CA GLN A 128 -15.72 12.11 21.65
C GLN A 128 -14.28 12.67 21.78
N ALA A 129 -13.87 13.06 22.97
CA ALA A 129 -12.53 13.57 23.24
C ALA A 129 -11.52 12.43 23.47
N GLY A 130 -11.95 11.17 23.51
CA GLY A 130 -11.09 10.01 23.72
C GLY A 130 -10.45 9.96 25.09
N THR A 131 -11.12 10.51 26.13
CA THR A 131 -10.56 10.60 27.49
C THR A 131 -10.94 9.41 28.35
N THR A 132 -12.11 8.81 28.14
CA THR A 132 -12.62 7.70 28.92
C THR A 132 -12.84 6.50 28.03
N ALA A 133 -11.97 5.48 28.13
CA ALA A 133 -12.11 4.24 27.38
C ALA A 133 -13.32 3.44 27.88
N GLU A 134 -14.04 2.79 26.95
CA GLU A 134 -15.08 1.83 27.28
C GLU A 134 -14.46 0.54 27.83
N THR A 135 -15.25 -0.18 28.62
CA THR A 135 -14.82 -1.48 29.19
C THR A 135 -14.84 -2.55 28.11
N ILE A 136 -13.69 -3.17 27.88
CA ILE A 136 -13.53 -4.24 26.89
C ILE A 136 -14.05 -5.55 27.50
N ASP A 137 -14.97 -6.22 26.80
CA ASP A 137 -15.49 -7.52 27.23
C ASP A 137 -14.65 -8.68 26.72
N ASN A 138 -14.22 -8.60 25.45
CA ASN A 138 -13.44 -9.65 24.81
C ASN A 138 -12.47 -9.05 23.78
N MET A 139 -11.40 -9.76 23.52
CA MET A 139 -10.37 -9.38 22.55
C MET A 139 -9.99 -10.57 21.70
N LYS A 140 -9.73 -10.32 20.42
CA LYS A 140 -9.21 -11.33 19.50
C LYS A 140 -7.75 -11.01 19.16
N TYR A 141 -6.93 -12.04 19.14
CA TYR A 141 -5.53 -11.96 18.74
C TYR A 141 -5.23 -13.04 17.69
N SER A 142 -4.50 -12.67 16.66
CA SER A 142 -3.91 -13.64 15.75
C SER A 142 -2.64 -14.22 16.36
N VAL A 143 -2.55 -15.52 16.37
CA VAL A 143 -1.38 -16.25 16.87
C VAL A 143 -0.94 -17.27 15.84
N LEU A 144 0.35 -17.65 15.86
CA LEU A 144 0.85 -18.75 15.03
C LEU A 144 0.03 -20.03 15.31
N ASP A 145 -0.53 -20.60 14.26
CA ASP A 145 -1.23 -21.88 14.34
C ASP A 145 -0.21 -23.03 14.33
N THR A 146 0.23 -23.40 15.54
CA THR A 146 1.21 -24.48 15.72
C THR A 146 0.74 -25.85 15.23
N ASP A 147 -0.57 -26.02 15.03
CA ASP A 147 -1.15 -27.28 14.52
C ASP A 147 -1.01 -27.40 12.99
N LYS A 148 -0.90 -26.25 12.30
CA LYS A 148 -0.76 -26.17 10.83
C LYS A 148 0.60 -25.67 10.37
N ALA A 149 1.38 -25.09 11.26
CA ALA A 149 2.72 -24.61 10.93
C ALA A 149 3.63 -25.77 10.52
N GLY A 150 4.41 -25.54 9.48
CA GLY A 150 5.52 -26.44 9.15
C GLY A 150 6.65 -26.32 10.16
N PHE A 151 7.57 -27.26 10.12
CA PHE A 151 8.76 -27.30 10.97
C PHE A 151 10.01 -27.06 10.13
N GLY A 152 11.01 -26.43 10.71
CA GLY A 152 12.38 -26.47 10.20
C GLY A 152 12.97 -27.88 10.35
N MET A 153 14.00 -28.17 9.57
CA MET A 153 14.81 -29.40 9.69
C MET A 153 15.96 -29.22 10.69
N ASP A 154 16.01 -28.07 11.36
CA ASP A 154 16.96 -27.77 12.41
C ASP A 154 16.69 -28.61 13.68
N LYS A 155 17.69 -28.68 14.57
CA LYS A 155 17.63 -29.51 15.78
C LYS A 155 16.47 -29.14 16.71
N ASP A 156 16.09 -27.85 16.70
CA ASP A 156 15.05 -27.30 17.57
C ASP A 156 13.66 -27.35 16.92
N MET A 157 13.55 -27.83 15.66
CA MET A 157 12.33 -27.88 14.86
C MET A 157 11.62 -26.53 14.87
N THR A 158 12.33 -25.49 14.47
CA THR A 158 11.85 -24.11 14.50
C THR A 158 10.58 -23.97 13.66
N MET A 159 9.59 -23.24 14.18
CA MET A 159 8.33 -22.95 13.50
C MET A 159 8.17 -21.44 13.30
N GLY A 160 7.32 -21.05 12.34
CA GLY A 160 6.92 -19.65 12.18
C GLY A 160 8.00 -18.72 11.66
N VAL A 161 8.94 -19.26 10.89
CA VAL A 161 9.99 -18.47 10.23
C VAL A 161 9.48 -17.97 8.89
N GLU A 162 9.31 -16.66 8.78
CA GLU A 162 8.94 -16.00 7.51
C GLU A 162 10.16 -15.93 6.55
N LEU A 163 9.91 -15.99 5.24
CA LEU A 163 10.97 -15.81 4.23
C LEU A 163 11.39 -14.36 4.06
N PHE A 164 10.43 -13.48 4.14
CA PHE A 164 10.61 -12.05 4.01
C PHE A 164 10.17 -11.36 5.28
N LYS A 165 10.94 -10.36 5.69
CA LYS A 165 10.76 -9.64 6.95
C LYS A 165 10.63 -8.16 6.69
N ARG A 166 9.90 -7.48 7.55
CA ARG A 166 9.90 -6.01 7.60
C ARG A 166 11.10 -5.53 8.39
N GLU A 167 11.74 -4.47 7.93
CA GLU A 167 12.86 -3.87 8.64
C GLU A 167 12.42 -3.38 10.03
N GLY A 168 13.17 -3.79 11.06
CA GLY A 168 12.92 -3.35 12.44
C GLY A 168 11.68 -3.94 13.11
N THR A 169 10.97 -4.88 12.47
CA THR A 169 9.72 -5.42 13.01
C THR A 169 9.70 -6.94 12.93
N GLU A 170 9.53 -7.60 14.08
CA GLU A 170 9.30 -9.03 14.15
C GLU A 170 7.83 -9.35 13.83
N ARG A 171 7.56 -10.44 13.10
CA ARG A 171 6.19 -10.87 12.80
C ARG A 171 5.42 -11.28 14.06
N TYR A 172 6.11 -11.95 14.98
CA TYR A 172 5.51 -12.44 16.20
C TYR A 172 6.25 -11.94 17.44
N ILE A 173 5.48 -11.70 18.49
CA ILE A 173 5.96 -11.50 19.84
C ILE A 173 5.74 -12.81 20.60
N GLN A 174 6.81 -13.43 21.08
CA GLN A 174 6.71 -14.64 21.88
C GLN A 174 6.32 -14.27 23.31
N ILE A 175 5.22 -14.82 23.80
CA ILE A 175 4.85 -14.79 25.20
C ILE A 175 5.02 -16.18 25.80
N THR A 176 5.42 -16.24 27.08
CA THR A 176 5.60 -17.50 27.79
C THR A 176 4.70 -17.53 29.02
N ALA A 177 3.75 -18.45 29.04
CA ALA A 177 2.86 -18.64 30.16
C ALA A 177 3.60 -19.22 31.36
N ALA A 178 2.98 -19.16 32.57
CA ALA A 178 3.58 -19.67 33.80
C ALA A 178 3.86 -21.17 33.78
N ASP A 179 3.17 -21.94 32.95
CA ASP A 179 3.38 -23.38 32.74
C ASP A 179 4.49 -23.68 31.69
N GLY A 180 5.14 -22.65 31.16
CA GLY A 180 6.18 -22.77 30.14
C GLY A 180 5.66 -22.84 28.67
N THR A 181 4.34 -22.80 28.48
CA THR A 181 3.74 -22.78 27.11
C THR A 181 4.11 -21.50 26.41
N LYS A 182 4.61 -21.64 25.18
CA LYS A 182 4.96 -20.50 24.32
C LYS A 182 3.82 -20.24 23.33
N THR A 183 3.41 -19.00 23.26
CA THR A 183 2.45 -18.50 22.26
C THR A 183 3.13 -17.40 21.45
N TYR A 184 2.99 -17.45 20.15
CA TYR A 184 3.56 -16.48 19.22
C TYR A 184 2.43 -15.58 18.73
N VAL A 185 2.26 -14.43 19.36
CA VAL A 185 1.21 -13.45 19.05
C VAL A 185 1.68 -12.57 17.92
N ARG A 186 0.83 -12.37 16.91
CA ARG A 186 1.14 -11.47 15.81
C ARG A 186 1.43 -10.08 16.35
N ASN A 187 2.52 -9.50 15.90
CA ASN A 187 2.87 -8.13 16.21
C ASN A 187 2.03 -7.18 15.37
N ASN A 188 0.88 -6.80 15.92
CA ASN A 188 0.01 -5.80 15.32
C ASN A 188 0.54 -4.42 15.64
N LEU A 189 1.41 -3.92 14.76
CA LEU A 189 1.59 -2.49 14.68
C LEU A 189 0.26 -1.88 14.23
N ASN A 190 -0.03 -0.70 14.73
CA ASN A 190 -1.23 0.04 14.40
C ASN A 190 -1.50 -0.02 12.89
N THR A 191 -2.66 -0.57 12.50
CA THR A 191 -3.05 -0.76 11.10
C THR A 191 -3.11 0.54 10.29
N ALA A 192 -3.10 1.71 10.95
CA ALA A 192 -2.95 3.00 10.31
C ALA A 192 -1.50 3.28 9.86
N ASP A 193 -0.52 2.52 10.34
CA ASP A 193 0.87 2.67 9.94
C ASP A 193 1.17 1.78 8.73
N TYR A 194 1.64 2.38 7.64
CA TYR A 194 2.15 1.68 6.45
C TYR A 194 3.34 0.75 6.77
N GLU A 195 3.87 0.80 8.00
CA GLU A 195 4.90 -0.12 8.49
C GLU A 195 4.40 -1.56 8.66
N THR A 196 3.07 -1.78 8.63
CA THR A 196 2.49 -3.13 8.63
C THR A 196 2.62 -3.83 7.27
N ASP A 197 2.81 -3.10 6.19
CA ASP A 197 2.89 -3.64 4.84
C ASP A 197 4.34 -3.96 4.43
N TYR A 198 4.51 -4.99 3.59
CA TYR A 198 5.78 -5.31 2.96
C TYR A 198 5.97 -4.43 1.72
N THR A 199 6.55 -3.25 1.90
CA THR A 199 6.87 -2.32 0.82
C THR A 199 8.33 -2.42 0.42
N LEU A 200 8.68 -1.95 -0.78
CA LEU A 200 10.06 -1.96 -1.29
C LEU A 200 11.06 -1.28 -0.35
N GLY A 201 10.65 -0.24 0.36
CA GLY A 201 11.51 0.51 1.27
C GLY A 201 11.76 -0.18 2.62
N LYS A 202 10.94 -1.19 2.96
CA LYS A 202 10.93 -1.86 4.27
C LYS A 202 11.12 -3.37 4.19
N LEU A 203 11.14 -3.94 2.99
CA LEU A 203 11.27 -5.37 2.77
C LEU A 203 12.72 -5.81 2.88
N LEU A 204 12.94 -6.87 3.66
CA LEU A 204 14.20 -7.58 3.77
C LEU A 204 13.99 -9.07 3.52
N VAL A 205 14.98 -9.74 2.92
CA VAL A 205 15.06 -11.19 3.03
C VAL A 205 15.40 -11.51 4.49
N ASN A 206 14.61 -12.40 5.09
CA ASN A 206 14.81 -12.73 6.51
C ASN A 206 16.22 -13.32 6.73
N PRO A 207 17.08 -12.65 7.52
CA PRO A 207 18.43 -13.15 7.79
C PRO A 207 18.44 -14.54 8.40
N GLU A 208 17.45 -14.87 9.23
CA GLU A 208 17.30 -16.18 9.84
C GLU A 208 17.04 -17.27 8.79
N ALA A 209 16.16 -17.01 7.82
CA ALA A 209 15.89 -17.94 6.73
C ALA A 209 17.06 -18.04 5.74
N SER A 210 17.78 -16.95 5.48
CA SER A 210 18.89 -16.94 4.51
C SER A 210 20.19 -17.54 5.05
N GLN A 211 20.47 -17.40 6.35
CA GLN A 211 21.67 -17.94 6.99
C GLN A 211 21.44 -19.38 7.51
N HIS A 212 20.22 -19.74 7.81
CA HIS A 212 19.78 -21.02 8.34
C HIS A 212 18.63 -21.58 7.51
N VAL A 213 18.96 -22.05 6.30
CA VAL A 213 17.97 -22.61 5.36
C VAL A 213 17.21 -23.79 5.95
N ASP A 214 17.84 -24.52 6.87
CA ASP A 214 17.26 -25.62 7.65
C ASP A 214 16.12 -25.18 8.58
N ARG A 215 15.98 -23.88 8.88
CA ARG A 215 14.88 -23.33 9.68
C ARG A 215 13.64 -22.97 8.88
N ILE A 216 13.71 -23.01 7.54
CA ILE A 216 12.53 -22.75 6.70
C ILE A 216 11.51 -23.87 6.95
N PRO A 217 10.24 -23.54 7.30
CA PRO A 217 9.26 -24.50 7.77
C PRO A 217 8.63 -25.32 6.63
N LEU A 218 9.45 -26.13 5.95
CA LEU A 218 9.07 -27.02 4.84
C LEU A 218 9.18 -28.50 5.22
N SER A 219 9.18 -28.81 6.51
CA SER A 219 9.21 -30.21 6.95
C SER A 219 8.06 -30.54 7.91
N THR A 220 7.75 -31.82 8.01
CA THR A 220 6.80 -32.37 8.96
C THR A 220 7.45 -32.55 10.33
N ILE A 221 6.64 -32.75 11.38
CA ILE A 221 7.12 -33.04 12.73
C ILE A 221 8.06 -34.28 12.81
N GLN A 222 8.02 -35.13 11.78
CA GLN A 222 8.90 -36.31 11.67
C GLN A 222 10.23 -35.99 10.96
N GLY A 223 10.48 -34.73 10.61
CA GLY A 223 11.69 -34.29 9.87
C GLY A 223 11.74 -34.76 8.41
N LYS A 224 10.59 -35.02 7.79
CA LYS A 224 10.47 -35.31 6.35
C LYS A 224 10.02 -34.08 5.60
N GLU A 225 10.38 -34.00 4.32
CA GLU A 225 9.92 -32.91 3.46
C GLU A 225 8.38 -32.84 3.43
N ASP A 226 7.84 -31.64 3.59
CA ASP A 226 6.40 -31.38 3.48
C ASP A 226 6.04 -30.96 2.05
N PHE A 227 5.72 -31.95 1.22
CA PHE A 227 5.28 -31.70 -0.15
C PHE A 227 3.92 -30.95 -0.23
N SER A 228 3.11 -31.02 0.83
CA SER A 228 1.85 -30.26 0.89
C SER A 228 2.14 -28.77 0.95
N LYS A 229 3.04 -28.35 1.84
CA LYS A 229 3.48 -26.95 1.94
C LYS A 229 4.15 -26.45 0.66
N ALA A 230 4.96 -27.27 0.02
CA ALA A 230 5.57 -26.92 -1.26
C ALA A 230 4.52 -26.70 -2.36
N ASN A 231 3.48 -27.54 -2.42
CA ASN A 231 2.37 -27.36 -3.35
C ASN A 231 1.54 -26.12 -3.03
N GLU A 232 1.25 -25.83 -1.75
CA GLU A 232 0.56 -24.61 -1.34
C GLU A 232 1.30 -23.34 -1.80
N LEU A 233 2.64 -23.34 -1.71
CA LEU A 233 3.49 -22.25 -2.21
C LEU A 233 3.40 -22.07 -3.73
N ILE A 234 3.36 -23.18 -4.48
CA ILE A 234 3.17 -23.14 -5.95
C ILE A 234 1.79 -22.61 -6.30
N ASP A 235 0.75 -23.10 -5.62
CA ASP A 235 -0.63 -22.71 -5.86
C ASP A 235 -0.89 -21.24 -5.52
N ALA A 236 -0.14 -20.68 -4.55
CA ALA A 236 -0.24 -19.27 -4.19
C ALA A 236 0.00 -18.34 -5.40
N PHE A 237 0.91 -18.71 -6.30
CA PHE A 237 1.17 -17.91 -7.51
C PHE A 237 0.03 -17.90 -8.52
N SER A 238 -0.89 -18.86 -8.44
CA SER A 238 -2.07 -18.97 -9.31
C SER A 238 -3.34 -18.40 -8.67
N LYS A 239 -3.30 -18.06 -7.38
CA LYS A 239 -4.44 -17.47 -6.68
C LYS A 239 -4.59 -16.00 -7.05
N LYS A 240 -5.84 -15.59 -7.26
CA LYS A 240 -6.19 -14.18 -7.43
C LYS A 240 -6.08 -13.46 -6.09
N PHE A 241 -5.32 -12.38 -6.03
CA PHE A 241 -5.05 -11.67 -4.77
C PHE A 241 -5.57 -10.22 -4.75
N ALA A 242 -5.42 -9.50 -5.85
CA ALA A 242 -5.80 -8.08 -5.90
C ALA A 242 -6.17 -7.63 -7.31
N SER A 243 -6.89 -6.53 -7.41
CA SER A 243 -7.05 -5.74 -8.63
C SER A 243 -5.93 -4.71 -8.74
N LEU A 244 -5.60 -4.29 -9.96
CA LEU A 244 -4.49 -3.35 -10.22
C LEU A 244 -4.73 -1.98 -9.56
N ASN A 245 -5.94 -1.48 -9.67
CA ASN A 245 -6.37 -0.23 -9.06
C ASN A 245 -7.77 -0.39 -8.45
N PRO A 246 -8.25 0.55 -7.62
CA PRO A 246 -9.57 0.45 -7.01
C PRO A 246 -10.75 0.47 -7.98
N ASP A 247 -10.56 1.03 -9.20
CA ASP A 247 -11.61 1.08 -10.22
C ASP A 247 -11.73 -0.23 -11.01
N SER A 248 -10.72 -1.10 -10.91
CA SER A 248 -10.75 -2.45 -11.50
C SER A 248 -11.33 -3.46 -10.51
N TYR A 249 -12.47 -4.04 -10.85
CA TYR A 249 -13.16 -5.03 -9.99
C TYR A 249 -12.60 -6.44 -10.11
N ALA A 250 -11.89 -6.75 -11.20
CA ALA A 250 -11.34 -8.08 -11.42
C ALA A 250 -10.03 -8.26 -10.65
N LYS A 251 -10.02 -9.19 -9.69
CA LYS A 251 -8.77 -9.63 -9.05
C LYS A 251 -7.96 -10.46 -10.03
N ALA A 252 -6.65 -10.27 -10.04
CA ALA A 252 -5.68 -10.98 -10.86
C ALA A 252 -4.74 -11.84 -10.01
N ASP A 253 -4.19 -12.89 -10.61
CA ASP A 253 -3.02 -13.59 -10.08
C ASP A 253 -1.75 -12.73 -10.29
N PHE A 254 -0.61 -13.15 -9.69
CA PHE A 254 0.61 -12.34 -9.74
C PHE A 254 1.13 -12.08 -11.15
N ASN A 255 1.04 -13.05 -12.06
CA ASN A 255 1.51 -12.88 -13.43
C ASN A 255 0.61 -11.94 -14.21
N SER A 256 -0.70 -12.11 -14.11
CA SER A 256 -1.69 -11.23 -14.74
C SER A 256 -1.59 -9.82 -14.20
N PHE A 257 -1.48 -9.66 -12.87
CA PHE A 257 -1.30 -8.37 -12.23
C PHE A 257 -0.03 -7.65 -12.71
N TYR A 258 1.10 -8.37 -12.78
CA TYR A 258 2.35 -7.80 -13.27
C TYR A 258 2.25 -7.35 -14.73
N ASN A 259 1.63 -8.15 -15.59
CA ASN A 259 1.44 -7.81 -17.00
C ASN A 259 0.53 -6.58 -17.17
N ASP A 260 -0.57 -6.52 -16.42
CA ASP A 260 -1.48 -5.38 -16.41
C ASP A 260 -0.77 -4.12 -15.90
N TYR A 261 0.00 -4.24 -14.83
CA TYR A 261 0.81 -3.16 -14.27
C TYR A 261 1.82 -2.59 -15.29
N ILE A 262 2.59 -3.46 -15.96
CA ILE A 262 3.55 -3.03 -16.99
C ILE A 262 2.83 -2.41 -18.19
N GLY A 263 1.68 -2.97 -18.59
CA GLY A 263 0.86 -2.44 -19.67
C GLY A 263 0.32 -1.04 -19.37
N GLU A 264 -0.18 -0.81 -18.18
CA GLU A 264 -0.64 0.50 -17.73
C GLU A 264 0.51 1.51 -17.67
N PHE A 265 1.62 1.14 -17.06
CA PHE A 265 2.81 1.98 -16.97
C PHE A 265 3.35 2.37 -18.36
N ALA A 266 3.42 1.42 -19.29
CA ALA A 266 3.82 1.69 -20.66
C ALA A 266 2.86 2.64 -21.38
N THR A 267 1.56 2.52 -21.09
CA THR A 267 0.52 3.41 -21.67
C THR A 267 0.68 4.84 -21.16
N VAL A 268 0.87 5.01 -19.85
CA VAL A 268 1.16 6.32 -19.23
C VAL A 268 2.43 6.92 -19.82
N GLY A 269 3.50 6.15 -19.93
CA GLY A 269 4.76 6.60 -20.55
C GLY A 269 4.57 7.07 -21.99
N LYS A 270 3.77 6.36 -22.77
CA LYS A 270 3.45 6.75 -24.18
C LYS A 270 2.64 8.05 -24.23
N VAL A 271 1.69 8.24 -23.33
CA VAL A 271 0.91 9.49 -23.24
C VAL A 271 1.81 10.67 -22.88
N LEU A 272 2.65 10.53 -21.87
CA LEU A 272 3.61 11.56 -21.45
C LEU A 272 4.60 11.90 -22.57
N SER A 273 5.13 10.89 -23.27
CA SER A 273 6.03 11.11 -24.42
C SER A 273 5.35 11.90 -25.55
N ARG A 274 4.10 11.57 -25.87
CA ARG A 274 3.32 12.34 -26.87
C ARG A 274 3.08 13.76 -26.40
N PHE A 275 2.78 13.96 -25.14
CA PHE A 275 2.59 15.30 -24.57
C PHE A 275 3.87 16.13 -24.69
N VAL A 276 5.03 15.59 -24.31
CA VAL A 276 6.34 16.26 -24.44
C VAL A 276 6.61 16.63 -25.90
N ASN A 277 6.41 15.70 -26.84
CA ASN A 277 6.64 15.95 -28.26
C ASN A 277 5.72 17.05 -28.79
N ASN A 278 4.44 17.07 -28.39
CA ASN A 278 3.51 18.12 -28.76
C ASN A 278 3.94 19.49 -28.21
N GLN A 279 4.34 19.54 -26.93
CA GLN A 279 4.82 20.78 -26.32
C GLN A 279 6.09 21.30 -27.02
N THR A 280 7.04 20.41 -27.31
CA THR A 280 8.25 20.78 -28.09
C THR A 280 7.89 21.37 -29.42
N SER A 281 6.99 20.73 -30.19
CA SER A 281 6.54 21.25 -31.49
C SER A 281 5.84 22.61 -31.36
N MET A 282 5.07 22.83 -30.29
CA MET A 282 4.46 24.16 -30.05
C MET A 282 5.51 25.22 -29.72
N VAL A 283 6.52 24.90 -28.90
CA VAL A 283 7.64 25.83 -28.60
C VAL A 283 8.39 26.17 -29.84
N ASP A 284 8.74 25.18 -30.67
CA ASP A 284 9.40 25.41 -31.97
C ASP A 284 8.55 26.30 -32.90
N GLY A 285 7.23 26.07 -32.92
CA GLY A 285 6.28 26.90 -33.66
C GLY A 285 6.28 28.37 -33.20
N TYR A 286 6.23 28.60 -31.88
CA TYR A 286 6.29 29.93 -31.30
C TYR A 286 7.66 30.61 -31.53
N ASP A 287 8.76 29.89 -31.47
CA ASP A 287 10.08 30.42 -31.76
C ASP A 287 10.19 30.81 -33.22
N ASN A 288 9.66 30.01 -34.15
CA ASN A 288 9.62 30.37 -35.56
C ASN A 288 8.76 31.63 -35.83
N GLN A 289 7.59 31.74 -35.15
CA GLN A 289 6.77 32.96 -35.27
C GLN A 289 7.49 34.20 -34.69
N ARG A 290 8.18 34.00 -33.55
CA ARG A 290 9.00 35.08 -32.97
C ARG A 290 10.10 35.54 -33.95
N LEU A 291 10.80 34.59 -34.54
CA LEU A 291 11.85 34.90 -35.56
C LEU A 291 11.28 35.58 -36.79
N GLN A 292 10.08 35.20 -37.27
CA GLN A 292 9.42 35.89 -38.37
C GLN A 292 9.02 37.33 -38.03
N THR A 293 8.66 37.60 -36.79
CA THR A 293 8.20 38.94 -36.35
C THR A 293 9.35 39.84 -35.93
N SER A 294 10.36 39.31 -35.26
CA SER A 294 11.48 40.07 -34.65
C SER A 294 12.84 39.72 -35.24
N GLY A 295 12.91 38.71 -36.10
CA GLY A 295 14.15 38.31 -36.75
C GLY A 295 14.58 39.34 -37.79
N VAL A 296 15.84 39.68 -37.76
CA VAL A 296 16.45 40.58 -38.75
C VAL A 296 17.03 39.71 -39.86
N SER A 297 16.56 39.92 -41.07
CA SER A 297 17.15 39.29 -42.26
C SER A 297 18.54 39.86 -42.53
N SER A 298 19.55 39.01 -42.51
CA SER A 298 20.92 39.42 -42.81
C SER A 298 21.04 40.06 -44.20
N ASP A 299 20.23 39.60 -45.18
CA ASP A 299 20.23 40.12 -46.51
C ASP A 299 19.60 41.53 -46.57
N GLU A 300 18.49 41.76 -45.82
CA GLU A 300 17.88 43.10 -45.73
C GLU A 300 18.79 44.11 -45.00
N GLU A 301 19.47 43.68 -43.96
CA GLU A 301 20.42 44.55 -43.25
C GLU A 301 21.66 44.83 -44.13
N LEU A 302 22.13 43.87 -44.92
CA LEU A 302 23.21 44.07 -45.86
C LEU A 302 22.79 45.05 -46.96
N GLU A 303 21.58 44.94 -47.51
CA GLU A 303 21.04 45.87 -48.47
C GLU A 303 20.94 47.30 -47.89
N LYS A 304 20.41 47.43 -46.67
CA LYS A 304 20.38 48.72 -45.93
C LYS A 304 21.78 49.27 -45.71
N MET A 305 22.73 48.45 -45.32
CA MET A 305 24.11 48.84 -45.10
C MET A 305 24.75 49.38 -46.41
N ILE A 306 24.56 48.67 -47.52
CA ILE A 306 25.04 49.12 -48.83
C ILE A 306 24.40 50.46 -49.19
N LYS A 307 23.08 50.60 -48.99
CA LYS A 307 22.35 51.86 -49.32
C LYS A 307 22.87 53.03 -48.47
N TYR A 308 23.08 52.81 -47.16
CA TYR A 308 23.64 53.85 -46.30
C TYR A 308 25.10 54.17 -46.64
N GLN A 309 25.92 53.22 -47.06
CA GLN A 309 27.29 53.45 -47.55
C GLN A 309 27.30 54.27 -48.84
N HIS A 310 26.37 54.01 -49.80
CA HIS A 310 26.25 54.87 -51.01
C HIS A 310 25.78 56.27 -50.65
N ALA A 311 24.81 56.40 -49.70
CA ALA A 311 24.34 57.70 -49.25
C ALA A 311 25.48 58.52 -48.58
N TYR A 312 26.26 57.82 -47.69
CA TYR A 312 27.44 58.45 -47.03
C TYR A 312 28.48 58.96 -48.13
N ASN A 313 28.80 58.08 -49.09
CA ASN A 313 29.75 58.47 -50.16
C ASN A 313 29.24 59.62 -51.00
N ALA A 314 27.94 59.67 -51.31
CA ALA A 314 27.33 60.78 -52.03
C ALA A 314 27.36 62.11 -51.28
N ALA A 315 27.02 62.01 -49.91
CA ALA A 315 27.08 63.18 -49.02
C ALA A 315 28.51 63.73 -48.93
N SER A 316 29.51 62.81 -48.73
CA SER A 316 30.92 63.20 -48.69
C SER A 316 31.39 63.89 -49.95
N ARG A 317 31.01 63.39 -51.13
CA ARG A 317 31.33 64.06 -52.39
C ARG A 317 30.67 65.43 -52.53
N TYR A 318 29.41 65.55 -52.06
CA TYR A 318 28.70 66.82 -52.04
C TYR A 318 29.39 67.86 -51.17
N ILE A 319 29.81 67.47 -49.97
CA ILE A 319 30.52 68.32 -49.05
C ILE A 319 31.87 68.77 -49.60
N ASN A 320 32.61 67.89 -50.34
CA ASN A 320 33.87 68.25 -50.94
C ASN A 320 33.64 69.30 -52.08
N VAL A 321 32.60 69.09 -52.89
CA VAL A 321 32.25 70.08 -53.91
C VAL A 321 31.88 71.46 -53.36
N VAL A 322 31.09 71.46 -52.25
CA VAL A 322 30.73 72.72 -51.55
C VAL A 322 31.97 73.39 -50.93
N SER A 323 32.93 72.60 -50.48
CA SER A 323 34.17 73.09 -49.87
C SER A 323 35.16 73.66 -50.88
N GLU A 324 35.06 73.24 -52.14
CA GLU A 324 35.86 73.73 -53.25
C GLU A 324 35.29 75.01 -53.90
N MET A 325 34.05 75.34 -53.63
CA MET A 325 33.37 76.57 -54.03
C MET A 325 33.64 77.71 -53.07
#